data_8cb90dc5e2da001dcca20a5eeffabc6b
#
_entry.id   8cb90dc5e2da001dcca20a5eeffabc6b
#
_cell.length_a   1.000
_cell.length_b   1.000
_cell.length_c   1.000
_cell.angle_alpha   90.00
_cell.angle_beta   90.00
_cell.angle_gamma   90.00
#
_symmetry.space_group_name_H-M   'P 1'
#
loop_
_entity.id
_entity.type
_entity.pdbx_description
1 polymer ?
#
loop_
_entity_poly.entity_id
_entity_poly.type
_entity_poly.pdbx_seq_one_letter_code
_entity_poly.pdbx_strand_id
1 'polypeptide(L)'
;KRAVVATYQAVSGAGKEAMDELFNQTKKIYVNDPLEKNVFTKEISFNLIPHIDVFLDDGFTKEEVKMRDETKKILDENIDVVAHCVRVPVFVGHSEAVFIECENPMDEEVAREVLTEMEGVIVIDHRADEGYITPKEAAGEDGVYISRIRRDESVPSGLVFWCVSDNLRKGAALNAVQIAELAISQGIK
;
A
#
# COMPACT_ATOMS: atom_id res chain seq x y z
N LYS A 1 -11.98 11.87 8.87
CA LYS A 1 -11.80 13.29 8.57
C LYS A 1 -10.76 13.49 7.46
N ARG A 2 -9.53 13.01 7.61
CA ARG A 2 -8.49 13.14 6.59
C ARG A 2 -7.51 11.96 6.62
N ALA A 3 -7.05 11.54 5.44
CA ALA A 3 -5.94 10.60 5.30
C ALA A 3 -4.89 11.14 4.32
N VAL A 4 -3.63 11.03 4.68
CA VAL A 4 -2.48 11.29 3.83
C VAL A 4 -1.71 10.00 3.69
N VAL A 5 -1.47 9.57 2.45
CA VAL A 5 -0.88 8.26 2.17
C VAL A 5 0.33 8.42 1.26
N ALA A 6 1.46 7.89 1.68
CA ALA A 6 2.60 7.67 0.81
C ALA A 6 2.72 6.16 0.53
N THR A 7 2.60 5.76 -0.73
CA THR A 7 2.70 4.34 -1.09
C THR A 7 4.10 3.96 -1.55
N TYR A 8 4.45 2.70 -1.32
CA TYR A 8 5.66 2.04 -1.79
C TYR A 8 5.22 0.77 -2.52
N GLN A 9 4.91 0.93 -3.83
CA GLN A 9 4.25 -0.11 -4.60
C GLN A 9 5.26 -0.99 -5.34
N ALA A 10 5.15 -2.29 -5.13
CA ALA A 10 5.95 -3.32 -5.77
C ALA A 10 5.74 -3.36 -7.28
N VAL A 11 6.75 -3.79 -8.03
CA VAL A 11 6.72 -3.88 -9.49
C VAL A 11 5.69 -4.87 -10.04
N SER A 12 5.30 -5.89 -9.26
CA SER A 12 4.26 -6.85 -9.64
C SER A 12 2.91 -6.22 -9.99
N GLY A 13 2.61 -5.02 -9.43
CA GLY A 13 1.41 -4.26 -9.80
C GLY A 13 1.39 -3.79 -11.26
N ALA A 14 2.55 -3.74 -11.92
CA ALA A 14 2.68 -3.48 -13.36
C ALA A 14 2.86 -4.77 -14.20
N GLY A 15 2.66 -5.94 -13.59
CA GLY A 15 2.66 -7.23 -14.27
C GLY A 15 4.01 -7.95 -14.30
N LYS A 16 4.00 -9.11 -14.96
CA LYS A 16 5.17 -9.99 -15.05
C LYS A 16 6.37 -9.31 -15.71
N GLU A 17 6.14 -8.58 -16.80
CA GLU A 17 7.19 -7.90 -17.55
C GLU A 17 7.94 -6.88 -16.67
N ALA A 18 7.25 -6.20 -15.75
CA ALA A 18 7.85 -5.29 -14.80
C ALA A 18 8.75 -6.01 -13.78
N MET A 19 8.35 -7.20 -13.34
CA MET A 19 9.19 -8.04 -12.48
C MET A 19 10.44 -8.53 -13.22
N ASP A 20 10.26 -8.95 -14.47
CA ASP A 20 11.37 -9.36 -15.34
C ASP A 20 12.34 -8.19 -15.60
N GLU A 21 11.82 -6.97 -15.80
CA GLU A 21 12.64 -5.77 -15.96
C GLU A 21 13.47 -5.47 -14.71
N LEU A 22 12.87 -5.47 -13.51
CA LEU A 22 13.59 -5.29 -12.26
C LEU A 22 14.71 -6.34 -12.09
N PHE A 23 14.39 -7.61 -12.34
CA PHE A 23 15.37 -8.70 -12.23
C PHE A 23 16.52 -8.50 -13.20
N ASN A 24 16.23 -8.23 -14.47
CA ASN A 24 17.24 -8.07 -15.52
C ASN A 24 18.11 -6.83 -15.31
N GLN A 25 17.52 -5.69 -14.92
CA GLN A 25 18.30 -4.50 -14.57
C GLN A 25 19.21 -4.77 -13.39
N THR A 26 18.72 -5.40 -12.32
CA THR A 26 19.54 -5.77 -11.16
C THR A 26 20.73 -6.63 -11.58
N LYS A 27 20.49 -7.69 -12.36
CA LYS A 27 21.55 -8.57 -12.87
C LYS A 27 22.56 -7.80 -13.72
N LYS A 28 22.09 -6.98 -14.66
CA LYS A 28 22.93 -6.22 -15.58
C LYS A 28 23.84 -5.22 -14.85
N ILE A 29 23.36 -4.58 -13.78
CA ILE A 29 24.19 -3.71 -12.94
C ILE A 29 25.41 -4.45 -12.38
N TYR A 30 25.21 -5.66 -11.85
CA TYR A 30 26.31 -6.44 -11.25
C TYR A 30 27.34 -6.95 -12.28
N VAL A 31 26.95 -7.10 -13.54
CA VAL A 31 27.88 -7.52 -14.61
C VAL A 31 28.30 -6.36 -15.53
N ASN A 32 27.93 -5.12 -15.17
CA ASN A 32 28.22 -3.90 -15.90
C ASN A 32 27.75 -3.92 -17.37
N ASP A 33 26.57 -4.50 -17.60
CA ASP A 33 25.92 -4.52 -18.91
C ASP A 33 24.97 -3.30 -19.08
N PRO A 34 24.70 -2.86 -20.31
CA PRO A 34 23.73 -1.78 -20.58
C PRO A 34 22.34 -2.13 -20.07
N LEU A 35 21.68 -1.14 -19.44
CA LEU A 35 20.33 -1.27 -18.92
C LEU A 35 19.27 -0.96 -19.98
N GLU A 36 18.19 -1.70 -19.95
CA GLU A 36 17.01 -1.47 -20.80
C GLU A 36 15.83 -1.05 -19.94
N LYS A 37 14.99 -0.18 -20.50
CA LYS A 37 13.73 0.32 -19.90
C LYS A 37 12.62 0.05 -20.90
N ASN A 38 11.78 -0.91 -20.60
CA ASN A 38 10.69 -1.33 -21.49
C ASN A 38 9.31 -1.09 -20.86
N VAL A 39 9.21 -1.18 -19.54
CA VAL A 39 7.97 -1.01 -18.77
C VAL A 39 7.97 0.30 -18.03
N PHE A 40 9.06 0.62 -17.34
CA PHE A 40 9.16 1.84 -16.54
C PHE A 40 9.79 3.01 -17.31
N THR A 41 9.37 4.21 -16.97
CA THR A 41 9.90 5.45 -17.58
C THR A 41 11.34 5.76 -17.18
N LYS A 42 11.79 5.19 -16.07
CA LYS A 42 13.15 5.27 -15.53
C LYS A 42 13.60 3.89 -15.07
N GLU A 43 14.91 3.71 -14.88
CA GLU A 43 15.46 2.51 -14.28
C GLU A 43 14.85 2.30 -12.89
N ILE A 44 14.35 1.09 -12.64
CA ILE A 44 13.71 0.73 -11.36
C ILE A 44 14.69 0.07 -10.40
N SER A 45 15.71 -0.63 -10.91
CA SER A 45 16.68 -1.29 -10.05
C SER A 45 17.45 -0.29 -9.19
N PHE A 46 17.44 -0.49 -7.87
CA PHE A 46 18.03 0.41 -6.86
C PHE A 46 17.53 1.85 -6.91
N ASN A 47 16.30 2.07 -7.37
CA ASN A 47 15.73 3.39 -7.58
C ASN A 47 14.27 3.47 -7.11
N LEU A 48 13.78 4.71 -6.92
CA LEU A 48 12.39 5.03 -6.64
C LEU A 48 11.82 5.85 -7.79
N ILE A 49 10.61 5.50 -8.25
CA ILE A 49 9.93 6.24 -9.31
C ILE A 49 8.64 6.83 -8.74
N PRO A 50 8.58 8.14 -8.45
CA PRO A 50 7.38 8.80 -7.92
C PRO A 50 6.35 9.07 -9.02
N HIS A 51 5.98 8.02 -9.73
CA HIS A 51 5.08 8.07 -10.87
C HIS A 51 4.49 6.68 -11.14
N ILE A 52 3.20 6.53 -10.95
CA ILE A 52 2.44 5.32 -11.27
C ILE A 52 1.21 5.71 -12.06
N ASP A 53 1.03 5.07 -13.24
CA ASP A 53 -0.01 5.40 -14.22
C ASP A 53 0.23 6.79 -14.88
N VAL A 54 -0.72 7.33 -15.62
CA VAL A 54 -0.58 8.57 -16.39
C VAL A 54 -0.77 9.81 -15.52
N PHE A 55 -0.08 10.89 -15.87
CA PHE A 55 -0.34 12.20 -15.28
C PHE A 55 -1.65 12.79 -15.78
N LEU A 56 -2.35 13.47 -14.87
CA LEU A 56 -3.52 14.27 -15.15
C LEU A 56 -3.14 15.76 -15.21
N ASP A 57 -4.05 16.60 -15.71
CA ASP A 57 -3.82 18.03 -15.93
C ASP A 57 -3.55 18.81 -14.63
N ASP A 58 -4.00 18.29 -13.49
CA ASP A 58 -3.80 18.88 -12.16
C ASP A 58 -2.47 18.47 -11.49
N GLY A 59 -1.67 17.66 -12.17
CA GLY A 59 -0.37 17.19 -11.70
C GLY A 59 -0.39 15.93 -10.84
N PHE A 60 -1.57 15.41 -10.51
CA PHE A 60 -1.72 14.08 -9.91
C PHE A 60 -1.56 12.99 -10.97
N THR A 61 -1.24 11.77 -10.53
CA THR A 61 -1.35 10.60 -11.38
C THR A 61 -2.73 9.95 -11.23
N LYS A 62 -3.14 9.18 -12.23
CA LYS A 62 -4.40 8.43 -12.18
C LYS A 62 -4.46 7.48 -10.98
N GLU A 63 -3.35 6.87 -10.59
CA GLU A 63 -3.27 6.01 -9.40
C GLU A 63 -3.55 6.78 -8.11
N GLU A 64 -3.04 8.00 -7.97
CA GLU A 64 -3.28 8.86 -6.81
C GLU A 64 -4.75 9.29 -6.71
N VAL A 65 -5.35 9.66 -7.85
CA VAL A 65 -6.78 9.99 -7.93
C VAL A 65 -7.65 8.77 -7.63
N LYS A 66 -7.28 7.59 -8.14
CA LYS A 66 -7.95 6.33 -7.85
C LYS A 66 -7.98 6.03 -6.35
N MET A 67 -6.87 6.19 -5.64
CA MET A 67 -6.83 6.01 -4.19
C MET A 67 -7.80 6.94 -3.47
N ARG A 68 -7.86 8.21 -3.86
CA ARG A 68 -8.80 9.18 -3.31
C ARG A 68 -10.25 8.77 -3.57
N ASP A 69 -10.57 8.50 -4.82
CA ASP A 69 -11.96 8.30 -5.26
C ASP A 69 -12.50 6.94 -4.79
N GLU A 70 -11.69 5.89 -4.79
CA GLU A 70 -12.08 4.58 -4.27
C GLU A 70 -12.25 4.60 -2.74
N THR A 71 -11.40 5.29 -1.99
CA THR A 71 -11.57 5.45 -0.55
C THR A 71 -12.90 6.13 -0.24
N LYS A 72 -13.22 7.23 -0.93
CA LYS A 72 -14.51 7.92 -0.77
C LYS A 72 -15.70 7.02 -1.12
N LYS A 73 -15.60 6.27 -2.20
CA LYS A 73 -16.66 5.38 -2.66
C LYS A 73 -16.91 4.20 -1.72
N ILE A 74 -15.85 3.62 -1.15
CA ILE A 74 -15.93 2.38 -0.37
C ILE A 74 -16.22 2.68 1.10
N LEU A 75 -15.61 3.72 1.67
CA LEU A 75 -15.70 4.03 3.09
C LEU A 75 -16.68 5.16 3.38
N ASP A 76 -16.35 6.39 3.02
CA ASP A 76 -17.17 7.57 3.26
C ASP A 76 -16.74 8.71 2.33
N GLU A 77 -17.71 9.35 1.65
CA GLU A 77 -17.47 10.48 0.74
C GLU A 77 -16.86 11.72 1.43
N ASN A 78 -17.03 11.82 2.75
CA ASN A 78 -16.54 12.94 3.57
C ASN A 78 -15.07 12.74 4.03
N ILE A 79 -14.41 11.65 3.68
CA ILE A 79 -12.99 11.46 4.00
C ILE A 79 -12.15 12.22 2.96
N ASP A 80 -11.39 13.20 3.42
CA ASP A 80 -10.39 13.85 2.57
C ASP A 80 -9.15 12.97 2.44
N VAL A 81 -8.79 12.65 1.20
CA VAL A 81 -7.63 11.79 0.92
C VAL A 81 -6.68 12.47 -0.04
N VAL A 82 -5.41 12.45 0.27
CA VAL A 82 -4.33 12.74 -0.66
C VAL A 82 -3.31 11.61 -0.62
N ALA A 83 -2.93 11.13 -1.79
CA ALA A 83 -1.93 10.08 -1.94
C ALA A 83 -0.73 10.57 -2.76
N HIS A 84 0.43 10.01 -2.47
CA HIS A 84 1.62 10.11 -3.28
C HIS A 84 2.12 8.70 -3.58
N CYS A 85 2.07 8.30 -4.85
CA CYS A 85 2.31 6.93 -5.26
C CYS A 85 3.73 6.76 -5.81
N VAL A 86 4.50 5.86 -5.19
CA VAL A 86 5.89 5.59 -5.55
C VAL A 86 6.07 4.12 -5.93
N ARG A 87 6.65 3.86 -7.11
CA ARG A 87 7.12 2.53 -7.49
C ARG A 87 8.48 2.27 -6.87
N VAL A 88 8.61 1.12 -6.21
CA VAL A 88 9.85 0.71 -5.50
C VAL A 88 10.40 -0.60 -6.08
N PRO A 89 11.72 -0.87 -5.94
CA PRO A 89 12.37 -2.07 -6.46
C PRO A 89 12.10 -3.31 -5.58
N VAL A 90 10.84 -3.58 -5.33
CA VAL A 90 10.32 -4.73 -4.59
C VAL A 90 9.48 -5.56 -5.54
N PHE A 91 9.62 -6.89 -5.54
CA PHE A 91 8.92 -7.76 -6.46
C PHE A 91 7.43 -7.84 -6.15
N VAL A 92 7.06 -8.19 -4.91
CA VAL A 92 5.68 -8.38 -4.46
C VAL A 92 5.49 -7.72 -3.10
N GLY A 93 4.29 -7.26 -2.82
CA GLY A 93 3.90 -6.60 -1.58
C GLY A 93 3.95 -5.08 -1.70
N HIS A 94 2.77 -4.45 -1.59
CA HIS A 94 2.67 -2.99 -1.45
C HIS A 94 2.77 -2.60 0.01
N SER A 95 3.40 -1.47 0.24
CA SER A 95 3.47 -0.85 1.56
C SER A 95 2.98 0.58 1.52
N GLU A 96 2.46 1.06 2.63
CA GLU A 96 1.90 2.38 2.76
C GLU A 96 2.27 3.00 4.10
N ALA A 97 2.78 4.22 4.08
CA ALA A 97 2.84 5.08 5.25
C ALA A 97 1.54 5.88 5.29
N VAL A 98 0.70 5.61 6.28
CA VAL A 98 -0.63 6.18 6.41
C VAL A 98 -0.68 7.13 7.59
N PHE A 99 -1.13 8.35 7.33
CA PHE A 99 -1.34 9.39 8.33
C PHE A 99 -2.83 9.71 8.32
N ILE A 100 -3.50 9.54 9.44
CA ILE A 100 -4.93 9.85 9.55
C ILE A 100 -5.17 10.93 10.60
N GLU A 101 -6.13 11.77 10.35
CA GLU A 101 -6.68 12.70 11.32
C GLU A 101 -8.15 12.33 11.56
N CYS A 102 -8.44 11.89 12.78
CA CYS A 102 -9.77 11.50 13.22
C CYS A 102 -10.60 12.71 13.65
N GLU A 103 -11.93 12.58 13.66
CA GLU A 103 -12.81 13.63 14.21
C GLU A 103 -12.71 13.74 15.72
N ASN A 104 -12.58 12.59 16.37
CA ASN A 104 -12.40 12.49 17.81
C ASN A 104 -10.97 12.03 18.14
N PRO A 105 -10.42 12.43 19.29
CA PRO A 105 -9.16 11.92 19.75
C PRO A 105 -9.17 10.39 19.82
N MET A 106 -8.14 9.76 19.29
CA MET A 106 -7.95 8.32 19.34
C MET A 106 -6.58 8.03 19.96
N ASP A 107 -6.60 7.20 20.99
CA ASP A 107 -5.39 6.71 21.63
C ASP A 107 -4.77 5.58 20.82
N GLU A 108 -3.43 5.41 20.89
CA GLU A 108 -2.71 4.34 20.20
C GLU A 108 -3.17 2.95 20.62
N GLU A 109 -3.49 2.74 21.90
CA GLU A 109 -3.95 1.45 22.42
C GLU A 109 -5.33 1.11 21.86
N VAL A 110 -6.24 2.08 21.88
CA VAL A 110 -7.57 1.92 21.25
C VAL A 110 -7.47 1.63 19.77
N ALA A 111 -6.55 2.31 19.07
CA ALA A 111 -6.31 2.04 17.63
C ALA A 111 -5.81 0.61 17.40
N ARG A 112 -4.90 0.10 18.26
CA ARG A 112 -4.41 -1.29 18.19
C ARG A 112 -5.54 -2.29 18.44
N GLU A 113 -6.35 -2.06 19.45
CA GLU A 113 -7.50 -2.91 19.77
C GLU A 113 -8.46 -3.00 18.58
N VAL A 114 -8.92 -1.86 18.07
CA VAL A 114 -9.85 -1.79 16.93
C VAL A 114 -9.29 -2.50 15.70
N LEU A 115 -8.01 -2.26 15.37
CA LEU A 115 -7.37 -2.89 14.21
C LEU A 115 -7.17 -4.40 14.41
N THR A 116 -6.91 -4.85 15.62
CA THR A 116 -6.74 -6.28 15.94
C THR A 116 -8.07 -7.05 15.84
N GLU A 117 -9.19 -6.39 16.12
CA GLU A 117 -10.54 -6.99 16.00
C GLU A 117 -11.04 -7.07 14.56
N MET A 118 -10.41 -6.37 13.61
CA MET A 118 -10.83 -6.37 12.22
C MET A 118 -10.43 -7.68 11.51
N GLU A 119 -11.41 -8.33 10.89
CA GLU A 119 -11.17 -9.54 10.09
C GLU A 119 -10.20 -9.29 8.94
N GLY A 120 -9.18 -10.13 8.80
CA GLY A 120 -8.14 -10.03 7.77
C GLY A 120 -7.06 -9.01 8.04
N VAL A 121 -7.12 -8.28 9.16
CA VAL A 121 -6.06 -7.39 9.65
C VAL A 121 -5.23 -8.10 10.72
N ILE A 122 -3.92 -7.97 10.62
CA ILE A 122 -2.95 -8.56 11.56
C ILE A 122 -2.06 -7.43 12.07
N VAL A 123 -2.13 -7.17 13.37
CA VAL A 123 -1.30 -6.13 13.99
C VAL A 123 -0.01 -6.76 14.52
N ILE A 124 1.13 -6.33 13.97
CA ILE A 124 2.47 -6.66 14.45
C ILE A 124 3.18 -5.34 14.72
N ASP A 125 3.08 -4.87 15.96
CA ASP A 125 3.53 -3.54 16.36
C ASP A 125 4.29 -3.60 17.70
N HIS A 126 5.52 -4.10 17.63
CA HIS A 126 6.43 -4.10 18.77
C HIS A 126 7.46 -2.98 18.62
N ARG A 127 7.69 -2.21 19.69
CA ARG A 127 8.70 -1.15 19.71
C ARG A 127 10.10 -1.73 19.97
N ALA A 128 10.49 -2.65 19.10
CA ALA A 128 11.77 -3.36 19.13
C ALA A 128 12.26 -3.63 17.72
N ASP A 129 13.51 -4.05 17.59
CA ASP A 129 14.03 -4.53 16.33
C ASP A 129 13.15 -5.69 15.81
N GLU A 130 12.90 -5.70 14.50
CA GLU A 130 12.04 -6.69 13.84
C GLU A 130 10.55 -6.69 14.29
N GLY A 131 10.11 -5.70 15.03
CA GLY A 131 8.73 -5.57 15.53
C GLY A 131 7.72 -5.00 14.51
N TYR A 132 7.96 -5.16 13.22
CA TYR A 132 7.13 -4.69 12.10
C TYR A 132 7.23 -5.64 10.92
N ILE A 133 6.30 -5.53 9.97
CA ILE A 133 6.26 -6.36 8.75
C ILE A 133 6.77 -5.57 7.54
N THR A 134 7.52 -6.25 6.70
CA THR A 134 8.02 -5.76 5.41
C THR A 134 7.28 -6.42 4.24
N PRO A 135 7.33 -5.83 3.01
CA PRO A 135 6.72 -6.45 1.83
C PRO A 135 7.20 -7.86 1.55
N LYS A 136 8.48 -8.14 1.84
CA LYS A 136 9.06 -9.46 1.61
C LYS A 136 8.43 -10.56 2.48
N GLU A 137 8.05 -10.20 3.71
CA GLU A 137 7.39 -11.13 4.65
C GLU A 137 5.91 -11.28 4.34
N ALA A 138 5.24 -10.20 3.89
CA ALA A 138 3.83 -10.24 3.51
C ALA A 138 3.57 -10.92 2.15
N ALA A 139 4.59 -11.11 1.33
CA ALA A 139 4.43 -11.75 0.02
C ALA A 139 4.02 -13.22 0.16
N GLY A 140 2.89 -13.60 -0.44
CA GLY A 140 2.28 -14.92 -0.35
C GLY A 140 1.25 -15.06 0.79
N GLU A 141 1.13 -14.07 1.67
CA GLU A 141 0.20 -14.08 2.79
C GLU A 141 -1.14 -13.40 2.43
N ASP A 142 -2.20 -13.76 3.16
CA ASP A 142 -3.56 -13.29 2.89
C ASP A 142 -3.95 -12.06 3.73
N GLY A 143 -3.18 -11.74 4.75
CA GLY A 143 -3.45 -10.67 5.70
C GLY A 143 -3.09 -9.28 5.19
N VAL A 144 -3.72 -8.28 5.80
CA VAL A 144 -3.25 -6.89 5.81
C VAL A 144 -2.52 -6.66 7.12
N TYR A 145 -1.25 -6.36 7.04
CA TYR A 145 -0.40 -6.21 8.23
C TYR A 145 -0.26 -4.74 8.60
N ILE A 146 -0.52 -4.44 9.87
CA ILE A 146 -0.37 -3.09 10.43
C ILE A 146 0.75 -3.10 11.46
N SER A 147 1.63 -2.12 11.34
CA SER A 147 2.78 -1.93 12.21
C SER A 147 3.02 -0.45 12.47
N ARG A 148 3.91 -0.13 13.41
CA ARG A 148 4.38 1.23 13.64
C ARG A 148 3.26 2.22 13.98
N ILE A 149 2.24 1.76 14.72
CA ILE A 149 1.13 2.58 15.20
C ILE A 149 1.68 3.56 16.24
N ARG A 150 1.45 4.85 16.00
CA ARG A 150 1.87 5.93 16.88
C ARG A 150 1.03 7.18 16.67
N ARG A 151 1.02 8.03 17.66
CA ARG A 151 0.37 9.34 17.57
C ARG A 151 1.10 10.25 16.58
N ASP A 152 0.34 11.00 15.81
CA ASP A 152 0.82 12.16 15.06
C ASP A 152 0.58 13.41 15.90
N GLU A 153 1.66 13.94 16.47
CA GLU A 153 1.59 15.12 17.36
C GLU A 153 1.42 16.44 16.58
N SER A 154 1.50 16.41 15.26
CA SER A 154 1.34 17.60 14.42
C SER A 154 -0.12 18.02 14.24
N VAL A 155 -1.06 17.16 14.57
CA VAL A 155 -2.50 17.41 14.51
C VAL A 155 -3.22 16.91 15.77
N PRO A 156 -4.37 17.50 16.16
CA PRO A 156 -5.02 17.19 17.45
C PRO A 156 -5.42 15.72 17.65
N SER A 157 -5.82 15.03 16.60
CA SER A 157 -6.36 13.67 16.64
C SER A 157 -5.71 12.77 15.60
N GLY A 158 -4.38 12.87 15.47
CA GLY A 158 -3.61 12.19 14.45
C GLY A 158 -3.06 10.85 14.88
N LEU A 159 -3.06 9.89 13.94
CA LEU A 159 -2.33 8.62 14.04
C LEU A 159 -1.51 8.38 12.79
N VAL A 160 -0.38 7.71 12.96
CA VAL A 160 0.47 7.24 11.88
C VAL A 160 0.69 5.75 12.03
N PHE A 161 0.60 5.03 10.93
CA PHE A 161 0.92 3.60 10.92
C PHE A 161 1.52 3.17 9.57
N TRP A 162 2.11 2.01 9.58
CA TRP A 162 2.64 1.32 8.42
C TRP A 162 1.72 0.16 8.07
N CYS A 163 1.28 0.10 6.80
CA CYS A 163 0.42 -0.94 6.27
C CYS A 163 1.14 -1.71 5.19
N VAL A 164 1.02 -3.03 5.18
CA VAL A 164 1.63 -3.90 4.17
C VAL A 164 0.69 -5.04 3.81
N SER A 165 0.57 -5.36 2.52
CA SER A 165 -0.15 -6.54 2.07
C SER A 165 0.41 -7.08 0.75
N ASP A 166 0.14 -8.33 0.45
CA ASP A 166 0.39 -8.90 -0.88
C ASP A 166 -0.61 -8.31 -1.89
N ASN A 167 -0.09 -7.50 -2.80
CA ASN A 167 -0.89 -6.79 -3.80
C ASN A 167 -1.51 -7.71 -4.87
N LEU A 168 -0.96 -8.90 -5.07
CA LEU A 168 -1.50 -9.89 -6.00
C LEU A 168 -2.62 -10.74 -5.36
N ARG A 169 -2.62 -10.86 -4.04
CA ARG A 169 -3.61 -11.60 -3.26
C ARG A 169 -4.68 -10.66 -2.70
N LYS A 170 -4.41 -10.01 -1.59
CA LYS A 170 -5.37 -9.12 -0.91
C LYS A 170 -5.73 -7.90 -1.75
N GLY A 171 -4.80 -7.36 -2.53
CA GLY A 171 -5.05 -6.25 -3.45
C GLY A 171 -5.76 -6.64 -4.75
N ALA A 172 -5.89 -7.94 -5.06
CA ALA A 172 -6.43 -8.41 -6.34
C ALA A 172 -7.25 -9.71 -6.21
N ALA A 173 -6.65 -10.86 -6.49
CA ALA A 173 -7.37 -12.14 -6.68
C ALA A 173 -8.11 -12.59 -5.42
N LEU A 174 -7.46 -12.59 -4.27
CA LEU A 174 -8.07 -13.02 -3.00
C LEU A 174 -9.24 -12.12 -2.61
N ASN A 175 -9.07 -10.80 -2.75
CA ASN A 175 -10.11 -9.84 -2.39
C ASN A 175 -11.38 -10.03 -3.23
N ALA A 176 -11.22 -10.33 -4.52
CA ALA A 176 -12.36 -10.63 -5.38
C ALA A 176 -13.13 -11.89 -4.91
N VAL A 177 -12.42 -12.94 -4.49
CA VAL A 177 -13.03 -14.15 -3.92
C VAL A 177 -13.74 -13.84 -2.60
N GLN A 178 -13.10 -13.12 -1.68
CA GLN A 178 -13.70 -12.76 -0.40
C GLN A 178 -14.94 -11.88 -0.55
N ILE A 179 -14.95 -10.96 -1.51
CA ILE A 179 -16.14 -10.15 -1.83
C ILE A 179 -17.27 -11.05 -2.34
N ALA A 180 -16.99 -12.02 -3.21
CA ALA A 180 -17.98 -12.95 -3.71
C ALA A 180 -18.56 -13.85 -2.60
N GLU A 181 -17.72 -14.36 -1.72
CA GLU A 181 -18.13 -15.14 -0.55
C GLU A 181 -19.04 -14.34 0.39
N LEU A 182 -18.65 -13.09 0.67
CA LEU A 182 -19.46 -12.16 1.47
C LEU A 182 -20.81 -11.88 0.83
N ALA A 183 -20.82 -11.59 -0.49
CA ALA A 183 -22.06 -11.34 -1.23
C ALA A 183 -23.01 -12.54 -1.16
N ILE A 184 -22.49 -13.75 -1.34
CA ILE A 184 -23.27 -15.00 -1.24
C ILE A 184 -23.83 -15.18 0.18
N SER A 185 -23.00 -14.96 1.21
CA SER A 185 -23.43 -15.10 2.61
C SER A 185 -24.55 -14.12 2.98
N GLN A 186 -24.56 -12.93 2.36
CA GLN A 186 -25.59 -11.92 2.54
C GLN A 186 -26.80 -12.07 1.60
N GLY A 187 -26.83 -13.11 0.76
CA GLY A 187 -27.92 -13.39 -0.18
C GLY A 187 -28.01 -12.39 -1.35
N ILE A 188 -26.95 -11.66 -1.61
CA ILE A 188 -26.83 -10.77 -2.77
C ILE A 188 -26.63 -11.63 -4.03
N LYS A 189 -27.49 -11.45 -5.03
CA LYS A 189 -27.46 -12.20 -6.30
C LYS A 189 -26.90 -11.34 -7.43
#